data_825b3ee92be0710222dd2f98c323f8a6
#
_entry.id   825b3ee92be0710222dd2f98c323f8a6
#
_cell.length_a   1.000
_cell.length_b   1.000
_cell.length_c   1.000
_cell.angle_alpha   90.00
_cell.angle_beta   90.00
_cell.angle_gamma   90.00
#
_symmetry.space_group_name_H-M   'P 1'
#
loop_
_entity.id
_entity.type
_entity.pdbx_description
1 polymer ?
#
loop_
_entity_poly.entity_id
_entity_poly.type
_entity_poly.pdbx_seq_one_letter_code
_entity_poly.pdbx_strand_id
1 'polypeptide(L)'
;MAAQAGGSGVPTGGEADGTDEVADLFRALGRQIKVARVRAGMSQKELGDRLGYGEETISSVEWGRRTPQPELLLAVDELLEGGGLLAAAAEDVERARARRRVRHPEWFRDYARLEAEAVELHDYSALAVPGLLQTKAHAQVVFRTRQPLLDEETVEQRVAARLDRQEIFKRWPPPFTTFTIDESVLRRPLGGWDVHYEQLEALLRFGRLRSVELQVLPMDRKEHPSLGGPFIMPTPKGKPQVAYLEVQHISRLITVRILAARYGCIRAQALTPEESLTLIDKMLGDR
;
A
#
# COMPACT_ATOMS: atom_id res chain seq x y z
N MET A 1 18.18 3.88 -52.14
CA MET A 1 16.72 3.76 -52.04
C MET A 1 16.38 3.64 -50.56
N ALA A 2 15.77 4.66 -50.00
CA ALA A 2 15.41 4.79 -48.59
C ALA A 2 14.13 3.99 -48.29
N ALA A 3 14.13 3.22 -47.21
CA ALA A 3 12.93 2.61 -46.64
C ALA A 3 12.62 3.32 -45.30
N GLN A 4 11.47 3.97 -45.27
CA GLN A 4 10.90 4.69 -44.15
C GLN A 4 10.56 3.76 -43.01
N ALA A 5 10.96 4.10 -41.79
CA ALA A 5 10.48 3.51 -40.56
C ALA A 5 9.16 4.20 -40.17
N GLY A 6 8.06 3.41 -40.18
CA GLY A 6 6.76 3.84 -39.66
C GLY A 6 6.75 3.74 -38.14
N GLY A 7 6.69 4.89 -37.47
CA GLY A 7 6.45 4.96 -36.03
C GLY A 7 4.97 4.69 -35.72
N SER A 8 4.66 3.58 -35.06
CA SER A 8 3.35 3.34 -34.45
C SER A 8 3.34 3.98 -33.05
N GLY A 9 2.73 5.15 -32.95
CA GLY A 9 2.41 5.78 -31.68
C GLY A 9 1.38 4.95 -30.92
N VAL A 10 1.76 4.47 -29.74
CA VAL A 10 0.82 3.88 -28.79
C VAL A 10 0.01 5.04 -28.18
N PRO A 11 -1.34 5.00 -28.17
CA PRO A 11 -2.13 6.01 -27.53
C PRO A 11 -1.95 5.90 -26.02
N THR A 12 -1.39 6.92 -25.39
CA THR A 12 -1.40 7.10 -23.95
C THR A 12 -2.82 7.50 -23.53
N GLY A 13 -3.66 6.50 -23.25
CA GLY A 13 -4.91 6.70 -22.55
C GLY A 13 -4.60 7.07 -21.11
N GLY A 14 -4.83 8.33 -20.74
CA GLY A 14 -4.73 8.80 -19.36
C GLY A 14 -5.82 8.15 -18.53
N GLU A 15 -5.47 7.15 -17.73
CA GLU A 15 -6.29 6.69 -16.61
C GLU A 15 -6.13 7.70 -15.47
N ALA A 16 -7.26 8.25 -15.01
CA ALA A 16 -7.31 9.18 -13.90
C ALA A 16 -6.68 8.54 -12.65
N ASP A 17 -5.61 9.15 -12.17
CA ASP A 17 -4.89 8.73 -10.96
C ASP A 17 -5.83 8.96 -9.75
N GLY A 18 -5.87 8.02 -8.78
CA GLY A 18 -6.66 8.15 -7.54
C GLY A 18 -6.38 9.45 -6.74
N THR A 19 -5.32 10.17 -7.07
CA THR A 19 -5.06 11.55 -6.63
C THR A 19 -6.04 12.54 -7.26
N ASP A 20 -6.50 12.30 -8.48
CA ASP A 20 -7.50 13.12 -9.16
C ASP A 20 -8.90 12.88 -8.56
N GLU A 21 -9.26 11.64 -8.22
CA GLU A 21 -10.56 11.32 -7.59
C GLU A 21 -10.72 12.00 -6.22
N VAL A 22 -9.66 11.98 -5.39
CA VAL A 22 -9.67 12.65 -4.09
C VAL A 22 -9.70 14.18 -4.25
N ALA A 23 -8.98 14.72 -5.24
CA ALA A 23 -9.02 16.13 -5.56
C ALA A 23 -10.42 16.54 -6.09
N ASP A 24 -11.05 15.68 -6.88
CA ASP A 24 -12.41 15.89 -7.37
C ASP A 24 -13.44 15.87 -6.25
N LEU A 25 -13.30 14.94 -5.29
CA LEU A 25 -14.14 14.92 -4.09
C LEU A 25 -14.03 16.24 -3.32
N PHE A 26 -12.84 16.74 -3.07
CA PHE A 26 -12.65 17.99 -2.33
C PHE A 26 -13.16 19.21 -3.11
N ARG A 27 -13.01 19.23 -4.43
CA ARG A 27 -13.62 20.25 -5.30
C ARG A 27 -15.15 20.20 -5.26
N ALA A 28 -15.71 19.00 -5.25
CA ALA A 28 -17.17 18.82 -5.17
C ALA A 28 -17.72 19.34 -3.82
N LEU A 29 -17.09 18.96 -2.71
CA LEU A 29 -17.46 19.43 -1.38
C LEU A 29 -17.29 20.94 -1.22
N GLY A 30 -16.21 21.52 -1.76
CA GLY A 30 -16.01 22.97 -1.78
C GLY A 30 -17.15 23.70 -2.52
N ARG A 31 -17.61 23.18 -3.65
CA ARG A 31 -18.79 23.73 -4.36
C ARG A 31 -20.08 23.62 -3.53
N GLN A 32 -20.28 22.50 -2.81
CA GLN A 32 -21.45 22.33 -1.94
C GLN A 32 -21.46 23.35 -0.79
N ILE A 33 -20.31 23.54 -0.13
CA ILE A 33 -20.15 24.58 0.92
C ILE A 33 -20.49 25.95 0.35
N LYS A 34 -19.96 26.31 -0.82
CA LYS A 34 -20.24 27.58 -1.49
C LYS A 34 -21.72 27.75 -1.76
N VAL A 35 -22.39 26.73 -2.30
CA VAL A 35 -23.84 26.78 -2.59
C VAL A 35 -24.66 26.99 -1.30
N ALA A 36 -24.36 26.24 -0.24
CA ALA A 36 -25.00 26.36 1.06
C ALA A 36 -24.84 27.78 1.64
N ARG A 37 -23.60 28.30 1.63
CA ARG A 37 -23.31 29.67 2.10
C ARG A 37 -24.08 30.75 1.30
N VAL A 38 -24.05 30.66 -0.02
CA VAL A 38 -24.73 31.63 -0.88
C VAL A 38 -26.27 31.59 -0.65
N ARG A 39 -26.84 30.38 -0.48
CA ARG A 39 -28.27 30.24 -0.14
C ARG A 39 -28.63 30.88 1.20
N ALA A 40 -27.72 30.85 2.16
CA ALA A 40 -27.88 31.51 3.46
C ALA A 40 -27.58 33.03 3.42
N GLY A 41 -27.25 33.59 2.24
CA GLY A 41 -26.96 35.01 2.08
C GLY A 41 -25.67 35.49 2.71
N MET A 42 -24.75 34.59 3.03
CA MET A 42 -23.49 34.91 3.74
C MET A 42 -22.32 35.16 2.77
N SER A 43 -21.46 36.11 3.12
CA SER A 43 -20.13 36.26 2.52
C SER A 43 -19.15 35.18 3.04
N GLN A 44 -18.03 34.97 2.36
CA GLN A 44 -16.97 34.07 2.85
C GLN A 44 -16.40 34.52 4.20
N LYS A 45 -16.28 35.84 4.38
CA LYS A 45 -15.85 36.42 5.63
C LYS A 45 -16.81 36.14 6.79
N GLU A 46 -18.10 36.38 6.59
CA GLU A 46 -19.11 36.10 7.61
C GLU A 46 -19.21 34.64 8.00
N LEU A 47 -19.07 33.70 7.03
CA LEU A 47 -19.02 32.30 7.33
C LEU A 47 -17.77 31.97 8.14
N GLY A 48 -16.63 32.51 7.74
CA GLY A 48 -15.35 32.34 8.45
C GLY A 48 -15.41 32.85 9.89
N ASP A 49 -15.89 34.08 10.09
CA ASP A 49 -16.01 34.71 11.41
C ASP A 49 -16.91 33.89 12.36
N ARG A 50 -18.02 33.33 11.86
CA ARG A 50 -18.92 32.48 12.66
C ARG A 50 -18.34 31.13 13.04
N LEU A 51 -17.46 30.58 12.20
CA LEU A 51 -16.88 29.25 12.39
C LEU A 51 -15.46 29.29 12.97
N GLY A 52 -14.93 30.50 13.23
CA GLY A 52 -13.55 30.67 13.74
C GLY A 52 -12.48 30.43 12.69
N TYR A 53 -12.79 30.60 11.39
CA TYR A 53 -11.84 30.47 10.28
C TYR A 53 -11.64 31.80 9.55
N GLY A 54 -10.44 32.02 9.03
CA GLY A 54 -10.18 33.18 8.17
C GLY A 54 -10.91 33.07 6.81
N GLU A 55 -11.28 34.21 6.22
CA GLU A 55 -11.91 34.32 4.89
C GLU A 55 -11.11 33.54 3.81
N GLU A 56 -9.78 33.68 3.82
CA GLU A 56 -8.89 32.97 2.88
C GLU A 56 -8.98 31.45 3.01
N THR A 57 -9.20 30.95 4.25
CA THR A 57 -9.39 29.51 4.49
C THR A 57 -10.70 29.04 3.84
N ILE A 58 -11.81 29.75 4.07
CA ILE A 58 -13.10 29.45 3.49
C ILE A 58 -13.01 29.51 1.94
N SER A 59 -12.43 30.57 1.40
CA SER A 59 -12.19 30.72 -0.04
C SER A 59 -11.39 29.56 -0.61
N SER A 60 -10.28 29.18 0.03
CA SER A 60 -9.42 28.08 -0.43
C SER A 60 -10.14 26.72 -0.42
N VAL A 61 -10.99 26.48 0.57
CA VAL A 61 -11.83 25.27 0.65
C VAL A 61 -12.90 25.26 -0.45
N GLU A 62 -13.62 26.38 -0.65
CA GLU A 62 -14.66 26.50 -1.68
C GLU A 62 -14.12 26.30 -3.11
N TRP A 63 -12.86 26.69 -3.35
CA TRP A 63 -12.18 26.48 -4.63
C TRP A 63 -11.48 25.12 -4.74
N GLY A 64 -11.56 24.28 -3.69
CA GLY A 64 -10.89 22.97 -3.67
C GLY A 64 -9.37 23.04 -3.62
N ARG A 65 -8.78 24.22 -3.31
CA ARG A 65 -7.32 24.38 -3.13
C ARG A 65 -6.84 23.85 -1.79
N ARG A 66 -7.73 23.82 -0.81
CA ARG A 66 -7.47 23.30 0.53
C ARG A 66 -8.48 22.22 0.88
N THR A 67 -7.99 21.12 1.43
CA THR A 67 -8.82 20.01 1.91
C THR A 67 -9.72 20.50 3.07
N PRO A 68 -11.05 20.36 3.01
CA PRO A 68 -11.91 20.68 4.13
C PRO A 68 -11.55 19.78 5.33
N GLN A 69 -11.58 20.36 6.53
CA GLN A 69 -11.46 19.61 7.77
C GLN A 69 -12.81 18.95 8.05
N PRO A 70 -12.88 17.71 8.60
CA PRO A 70 -14.14 17.09 9.00
C PRO A 70 -14.96 17.99 9.94
N GLU A 71 -14.28 18.64 10.90
CA GLU A 71 -14.89 19.56 11.84
C GLU A 71 -15.52 20.77 11.14
N LEU A 72 -14.90 21.27 10.08
CA LEU A 72 -15.45 22.35 9.27
C LEU A 72 -16.73 21.91 8.55
N LEU A 73 -16.77 20.68 8.01
CA LEU A 73 -17.98 20.17 7.34
C LEU A 73 -19.14 20.02 8.30
N LEU A 74 -18.90 19.50 9.50
CA LEU A 74 -19.89 19.39 10.57
C LEU A 74 -20.43 20.77 10.97
N ALA A 75 -19.53 21.73 11.22
CA ALA A 75 -19.89 23.07 11.65
C ALA A 75 -20.64 23.86 10.56
N VAL A 76 -20.27 23.70 9.28
CA VAL A 76 -20.98 24.31 8.17
C VAL A 76 -22.38 23.71 8.00
N ASP A 77 -22.49 22.38 8.13
CA ASP A 77 -23.77 21.69 8.00
C ASP A 77 -24.76 22.12 9.09
N GLU A 78 -24.30 22.25 10.33
CA GLU A 78 -25.09 22.72 11.46
C GLU A 78 -25.48 24.21 11.30
N LEU A 79 -24.51 25.08 11.00
CA LEU A 79 -24.75 26.54 10.89
C LEU A 79 -25.68 26.91 9.76
N LEU A 80 -25.63 26.19 8.63
CA LEU A 80 -26.39 26.48 7.40
C LEU A 80 -27.61 25.57 7.24
N GLU A 81 -27.96 24.81 8.29
CA GLU A 81 -29.11 23.87 8.26
C GLU A 81 -29.06 22.93 7.04
N GLY A 82 -27.83 22.35 6.78
CA GLY A 82 -27.54 21.58 5.59
C GLY A 82 -28.19 20.19 5.56
N GLY A 83 -28.96 19.83 6.58
CA GLY A 83 -29.73 18.57 6.64
C GLY A 83 -28.87 17.30 6.76
N GLY A 84 -27.64 17.42 7.24
CA GLY A 84 -26.72 16.29 7.42
C GLY A 84 -25.91 15.93 6.18
N LEU A 85 -26.04 16.65 5.08
CA LEU A 85 -25.37 16.32 3.82
C LEU A 85 -23.85 16.47 3.90
N LEU A 86 -23.37 17.58 4.47
CA LEU A 86 -21.94 17.82 4.63
C LEU A 86 -21.39 17.02 5.81
N ALA A 87 -22.20 16.80 6.85
CA ALA A 87 -21.84 15.95 7.97
C ALA A 87 -21.61 14.50 7.53
N ALA A 88 -22.46 13.93 6.68
CA ALA A 88 -22.27 12.59 6.12
C ALA A 88 -20.97 12.48 5.30
N ALA A 89 -20.56 13.55 4.62
CA ALA A 89 -19.32 13.57 3.86
C ALA A 89 -18.06 13.70 4.73
N ALA A 90 -18.17 14.02 6.03
CA ALA A 90 -17.03 14.16 6.92
C ALA A 90 -16.24 12.86 7.06
N GLU A 91 -16.92 11.71 7.17
CA GLU A 91 -16.28 10.39 7.19
C GLU A 91 -15.57 10.05 5.88
N ASP A 92 -16.13 10.43 4.73
CA ASP A 92 -15.50 10.23 3.42
C ASP A 92 -14.25 11.07 3.28
N VAL A 93 -14.29 12.31 3.77
CA VAL A 93 -13.12 13.19 3.84
C VAL A 93 -12.03 12.60 4.75
N GLU A 94 -12.41 12.08 5.89
CA GLU A 94 -11.46 11.46 6.82
C GLU A 94 -10.80 10.23 6.20
N ARG A 95 -11.58 9.37 5.56
CA ARG A 95 -11.08 8.21 4.78
C ARG A 95 -10.18 8.64 3.61
N ALA A 96 -10.58 9.67 2.87
CA ALA A 96 -9.79 10.20 1.76
C ALA A 96 -8.48 10.87 2.24
N ARG A 97 -8.52 11.55 3.39
CA ARG A 97 -7.32 12.12 4.05
C ARG A 97 -6.39 11.02 4.56
N ALA A 98 -6.93 9.97 5.17
CA ALA A 98 -6.16 8.81 5.59
C ALA A 98 -5.45 8.17 4.37
N ARG A 99 -6.17 7.96 3.27
CA ARG A 99 -5.58 7.48 1.99
C ARG A 99 -4.49 8.42 1.45
N ARG A 100 -4.65 9.73 1.59
CA ARG A 100 -3.68 10.74 1.16
C ARG A 100 -2.46 10.83 2.10
N ARG A 101 -2.63 10.52 3.40
CA ARG A 101 -1.52 10.38 4.37
C ARG A 101 -0.65 9.16 4.09
N VAL A 102 -1.20 8.13 3.47
CA VAL A 102 -0.47 6.93 3.01
C VAL A 102 0.37 7.31 1.79
N ARG A 103 1.44 8.10 2.00
CA ARG A 103 2.38 8.42 0.93
C ARG A 103 3.34 7.27 0.72
N HIS A 104 2.98 6.37 -0.17
CA HIS A 104 3.99 5.50 -0.76
C HIS A 104 5.04 6.36 -1.47
N PRO A 105 6.33 6.00 -1.39
CA PRO A 105 7.34 6.61 -2.26
C PRO A 105 6.89 6.52 -3.71
N GLU A 106 7.21 7.52 -4.53
CA GLU A 106 6.78 7.59 -5.93
C GLU A 106 7.10 6.30 -6.71
N TRP A 107 8.31 5.78 -6.52
CA TRP A 107 8.76 4.54 -7.14
C TRP A 107 7.98 3.28 -6.69
N PHE A 108 7.19 3.35 -5.62
CA PHE A 108 6.39 2.23 -5.08
C PHE A 108 4.89 2.34 -5.40
N ARG A 109 4.39 3.50 -5.84
CA ARG A 109 2.95 3.76 -6.03
C ARG A 109 2.32 2.83 -7.05
N ASP A 110 2.98 2.63 -8.19
CA ASP A 110 2.45 1.76 -9.25
C ASP A 110 2.31 0.32 -8.75
N TYR A 111 3.30 -0.17 -8.01
CA TYR A 111 3.23 -1.50 -7.41
C TYR A 111 2.12 -1.59 -6.36
N ALA A 112 1.99 -0.62 -5.46
CA ALA A 112 0.96 -0.63 -4.42
C ALA A 112 -0.46 -0.70 -5.02
N ARG A 113 -0.69 -0.02 -6.16
CA ARG A 113 -1.96 -0.11 -6.90
C ARG A 113 -2.17 -1.51 -7.47
N LEU A 114 -1.18 -2.08 -8.14
CA LEU A 114 -1.26 -3.42 -8.71
C LEU A 114 -1.49 -4.49 -7.63
N GLU A 115 -0.86 -4.35 -6.48
CA GLU A 115 -1.05 -5.22 -5.32
C GLU A 115 -2.47 -5.11 -4.77
N ALA A 116 -3.00 -3.90 -4.61
CA ALA A 116 -4.36 -3.68 -4.12
C ALA A 116 -5.43 -4.28 -5.06
N GLU A 117 -5.20 -4.29 -6.38
CA GLU A 117 -6.08 -4.88 -7.39
C GLU A 117 -5.83 -6.38 -7.61
N ALA A 118 -4.78 -6.96 -7.03
CA ALA A 118 -4.36 -8.33 -7.32
C ALA A 118 -5.43 -9.35 -6.94
N VAL A 119 -5.66 -10.32 -7.82
CA VAL A 119 -6.43 -11.54 -7.57
C VAL A 119 -5.52 -12.72 -7.24
N GLU A 120 -4.26 -12.58 -7.61
CA GLU A 120 -3.19 -13.54 -7.33
C GLU A 120 -1.88 -12.77 -7.10
N LEU A 121 -1.05 -13.21 -6.14
CA LEU A 121 0.22 -12.60 -5.82
C LEU A 121 1.24 -13.66 -5.44
N HIS A 122 2.40 -13.64 -6.07
CA HIS A 122 3.53 -14.51 -5.77
C HIS A 122 4.71 -13.66 -5.35
N ASP A 123 5.28 -13.95 -4.19
CA ASP A 123 6.41 -13.23 -3.59
C ASP A 123 7.56 -14.21 -3.30
N TYR A 124 8.74 -13.92 -3.85
CA TYR A 124 9.99 -14.53 -3.41
C TYR A 124 10.84 -13.49 -2.68
N SER A 125 11.08 -13.72 -1.40
CA SER A 125 11.80 -12.83 -0.50
C SER A 125 13.08 -13.49 0.06
N ALA A 126 14.23 -12.86 -0.22
CA ALA A 126 15.55 -13.37 0.19
C ALA A 126 16.33 -12.41 1.10
N LEU A 127 15.84 -11.18 1.32
CA LEU A 127 16.57 -10.15 2.06
C LEU A 127 15.86 -9.70 3.35
N ALA A 128 14.53 -9.71 3.34
CA ALA A 128 13.68 -9.30 4.46
C ALA A 128 12.36 -10.08 4.41
N VAL A 129 11.62 -10.08 5.50
CA VAL A 129 10.24 -10.60 5.54
C VAL A 129 9.39 -9.83 4.53
N PRO A 130 8.54 -10.51 3.72
CA PRO A 130 7.62 -9.85 2.79
C PRO A 130 6.84 -8.71 3.45
N GLY A 131 6.75 -7.57 2.77
CA GLY A 131 6.12 -6.37 3.35
C GLY A 131 4.68 -6.58 3.83
N LEU A 132 3.91 -7.42 3.14
CA LEU A 132 2.54 -7.80 3.51
C LEU A 132 2.45 -8.66 4.79
N LEU A 133 3.54 -9.29 5.20
CA LEU A 133 3.57 -10.19 6.36
C LEU A 133 4.27 -9.56 7.57
N GLN A 134 4.71 -8.30 7.49
CA GLN A 134 5.45 -7.63 8.57
C GLN A 134 4.53 -7.19 9.71
N THR A 135 5.02 -7.34 10.94
CA THR A 135 4.43 -6.69 12.12
C THR A 135 4.78 -5.20 12.14
N LYS A 136 4.07 -4.43 12.98
CA LYS A 136 4.36 -3.01 13.18
C LYS A 136 5.80 -2.79 13.63
N ALA A 137 6.24 -3.54 14.65
CA ALA A 137 7.57 -3.42 15.23
C ALA A 137 8.66 -3.75 14.19
N HIS A 138 8.50 -4.85 13.42
CA HIS A 138 9.43 -5.22 12.36
C HIS A 138 9.49 -4.15 11.26
N ALA A 139 8.35 -3.64 10.81
CA ALA A 139 8.27 -2.59 9.80
C ALA A 139 8.95 -1.28 10.25
N GLN A 140 8.80 -0.91 11.53
CA GLN A 140 9.50 0.25 12.11
C GLN A 140 11.02 0.10 12.01
N VAL A 141 11.56 -1.07 12.36
CA VAL A 141 12.99 -1.34 12.25
C VAL A 141 13.45 -1.24 10.79
N VAL A 142 12.72 -1.86 9.85
CA VAL A 142 13.03 -1.80 8.42
C VAL A 142 13.10 -0.37 7.91
N PHE A 143 12.19 0.53 8.34
CA PHE A 143 12.20 1.91 7.87
C PHE A 143 13.24 2.77 8.58
N ARG A 144 13.52 2.55 9.88
CA ARG A 144 14.53 3.29 10.65
C ARG A 144 15.96 2.96 10.22
N THR A 145 16.20 1.75 9.71
CA THR A 145 17.53 1.33 9.23
C THR A 145 17.83 1.78 7.80
N ARG A 146 16.89 2.46 7.13
CA ARG A 146 17.09 2.94 5.76
C ARG A 146 18.12 4.06 5.66
N GLN A 147 18.86 4.08 4.55
CA GLN A 147 19.73 5.19 4.18
C GLN A 147 19.27 5.77 2.83
N PRO A 148 19.17 7.11 2.71
CA PRO A 148 19.32 8.11 3.78
C PRO A 148 18.27 7.95 4.88
N LEU A 149 18.58 8.44 6.08
CA LEU A 149 17.69 8.35 7.24
C LEU A 149 16.34 9.04 6.95
N LEU A 150 15.28 8.44 7.46
CA LEU A 150 13.94 9.02 7.44
C LEU A 150 13.68 9.69 8.80
N ASP A 151 12.96 10.82 8.79
CA ASP A 151 12.41 11.39 10.03
C ASP A 151 11.31 10.49 10.61
N GLU A 152 11.05 10.63 11.91
CA GLU A 152 10.10 9.76 12.63
C GLU A 152 8.67 9.88 12.08
N GLU A 153 8.24 11.07 11.64
CA GLU A 153 6.91 11.25 11.05
C GLU A 153 6.79 10.44 9.75
N THR A 154 7.81 10.51 8.90
CA THR A 154 7.89 9.70 7.66
C THR A 154 7.93 8.21 7.96
N VAL A 155 8.66 7.78 9.00
CA VAL A 155 8.69 6.37 9.44
C VAL A 155 7.29 5.92 9.84
N GLU A 156 6.59 6.67 10.70
CA GLU A 156 5.24 6.33 11.15
C GLU A 156 4.24 6.26 9.98
N GLN A 157 4.29 7.23 9.08
CA GLN A 157 3.44 7.23 7.88
C GLN A 157 3.68 6.00 7.01
N ARG A 158 4.94 5.61 6.79
CA ARG A 158 5.27 4.44 5.98
C ARG A 158 4.92 3.12 6.66
N VAL A 159 5.05 3.04 7.97
CA VAL A 159 4.61 1.87 8.76
C VAL A 159 3.09 1.73 8.66
N ALA A 160 2.34 2.79 8.88
CA ALA A 160 0.88 2.79 8.73
C ALA A 160 0.48 2.33 7.32
N ALA A 161 1.08 2.93 6.29
CA ALA A 161 0.86 2.56 4.89
C ALA A 161 1.14 1.08 4.61
N ARG A 162 2.16 0.51 5.23
CA ARG A 162 2.51 -0.91 5.09
C ARG A 162 1.49 -1.82 5.74
N LEU A 163 1.02 -1.47 6.93
CA LEU A 163 0.01 -2.24 7.65
C LEU A 163 -1.36 -2.17 6.95
N ASP A 164 -1.73 -1.00 6.41
CA ASP A 164 -2.97 -0.83 5.65
C ASP A 164 -3.05 -1.76 4.44
N ARG A 165 -1.91 -2.08 3.81
CA ARG A 165 -1.87 -3.04 2.70
C ARG A 165 -2.32 -4.45 3.10
N GLN A 166 -2.24 -4.82 4.38
CA GLN A 166 -2.69 -6.13 4.89
C GLN A 166 -4.21 -6.30 4.81
N GLU A 167 -4.99 -5.23 4.57
CA GLU A 167 -6.43 -5.31 4.30
C GLU A 167 -6.74 -6.18 3.07
N ILE A 168 -5.77 -6.42 2.19
CA ILE A 168 -5.90 -7.36 1.06
C ILE A 168 -6.33 -8.76 1.51
N PHE A 169 -5.90 -9.22 2.69
CA PHE A 169 -6.28 -10.54 3.22
C PHE A 169 -7.71 -10.61 3.77
N LYS A 170 -8.33 -9.45 4.06
CA LYS A 170 -9.72 -9.35 4.56
C LYS A 170 -10.74 -9.15 3.43
N ARG A 171 -10.28 -8.84 2.25
CA ARG A 171 -11.12 -8.62 1.06
C ARG A 171 -11.86 -9.89 0.66
N TRP A 172 -13.06 -9.76 0.08
CA TRP A 172 -13.77 -10.89 -0.49
C TRP A 172 -14.07 -10.67 -1.98
N PRO A 173 -13.76 -11.63 -2.87
CA PRO A 173 -12.91 -12.80 -2.58
C PRO A 173 -11.47 -12.37 -2.24
N PRO A 174 -10.79 -13.08 -1.31
CA PRO A 174 -9.40 -12.81 -1.03
C PRO A 174 -8.53 -13.21 -2.22
N PRO A 175 -7.40 -12.52 -2.48
CA PRO A 175 -6.46 -12.97 -3.50
C PRO A 175 -5.80 -14.30 -3.07
N PHE A 176 -5.48 -15.14 -4.02
CA PHE A 176 -4.58 -16.24 -3.77
C PHE A 176 -3.14 -15.73 -3.65
N THR A 177 -2.51 -15.94 -2.52
CA THR A 177 -1.16 -15.42 -2.25
C THR A 177 -0.19 -16.53 -1.91
N THR A 178 0.99 -16.50 -2.51
CA THR A 178 2.08 -17.43 -2.20
C THR A 178 3.32 -16.65 -1.84
N PHE A 179 3.92 -16.99 -0.70
CA PHE A 179 5.14 -16.39 -0.19
C PHE A 179 6.20 -17.48 -0.05
N THR A 180 7.31 -17.33 -0.73
CA THR A 180 8.49 -18.17 -0.54
C THR A 180 9.58 -17.33 0.08
N ILE A 181 9.93 -17.63 1.32
CA ILE A 181 10.91 -16.88 2.11
C ILE A 181 12.19 -17.71 2.22
N ASP A 182 13.33 -17.10 1.91
CA ASP A 182 14.62 -17.73 2.17
C ASP A 182 14.85 -17.90 3.68
N GLU A 183 15.31 -19.07 4.11
CA GLU A 183 15.49 -19.38 5.54
C GLU A 183 16.43 -18.39 6.24
N SER A 184 17.40 -17.81 5.54
CA SER A 184 18.30 -16.79 6.10
C SER A 184 17.59 -15.55 6.62
N VAL A 185 16.44 -15.20 6.03
CA VAL A 185 15.58 -14.11 6.49
C VAL A 185 14.99 -14.43 7.87
N LEU A 186 14.56 -15.66 8.07
CA LEU A 186 13.96 -16.13 9.32
C LEU A 186 14.98 -16.33 10.46
N ARG A 187 16.26 -16.44 10.12
CA ARG A 187 17.34 -16.59 11.11
C ARG A 187 17.99 -15.27 11.52
N ARG A 188 17.62 -14.17 10.88
CA ARG A 188 18.18 -12.84 11.16
C ARG A 188 17.28 -12.06 12.13
N PRO A 189 17.68 -11.86 13.40
CA PRO A 189 16.88 -11.17 14.41
C PRO A 189 16.90 -9.66 14.19
N LEU A 190 16.24 -9.19 13.13
CA LEU A 190 16.14 -7.76 12.81
C LEU A 190 15.34 -7.05 13.90
N GLY A 191 15.93 -6.04 14.52
CA GLY A 191 15.30 -5.30 15.63
C GLY A 191 15.46 -5.97 17.00
N GLY A 192 16.24 -7.04 17.10
CA GLY A 192 16.41 -7.82 18.32
C GLY A 192 15.43 -8.99 18.42
N TRP A 193 15.66 -9.87 19.40
CA TRP A 193 14.91 -11.12 19.51
C TRP A 193 13.43 -10.92 19.78
N ASP A 194 13.02 -9.94 20.59
CA ASP A 194 11.61 -9.69 20.90
C ASP A 194 10.80 -9.33 19.64
N VAL A 195 11.33 -8.40 18.83
CA VAL A 195 10.72 -8.01 17.55
C VAL A 195 10.70 -9.18 16.58
N HIS A 196 11.75 -9.97 16.58
CA HIS A 196 11.90 -11.11 15.70
C HIS A 196 10.91 -12.22 16.03
N TYR A 197 10.75 -12.57 17.30
CA TYR A 197 9.77 -13.57 17.74
C TYR A 197 8.33 -13.13 17.44
N GLU A 198 7.98 -11.87 17.71
CA GLU A 198 6.67 -11.32 17.30
C GLU A 198 6.43 -11.48 15.78
N GLN A 199 7.49 -11.28 14.99
CA GLN A 199 7.42 -11.46 13.54
C GLN A 199 7.24 -12.93 13.14
N LEU A 200 7.93 -13.87 13.75
CA LEU A 200 7.75 -15.31 13.49
C LEU A 200 6.33 -15.78 13.88
N GLU A 201 5.82 -15.32 15.02
CA GLU A 201 4.42 -15.59 15.42
C GLU A 201 3.41 -15.03 14.41
N ALA A 202 3.69 -13.84 13.85
CA ALA A 202 2.85 -13.28 12.78
C ALA A 202 2.90 -14.14 11.51
N LEU A 203 4.05 -14.65 11.11
CA LEU A 203 4.17 -15.56 9.96
C LEU A 203 3.35 -16.83 10.14
N LEU A 204 3.33 -17.42 11.34
CA LEU A 204 2.46 -18.57 11.65
C LEU A 204 0.98 -18.21 11.51
N ARG A 205 0.56 -17.01 11.98
CA ARG A 205 -0.84 -16.55 11.84
C ARG A 205 -1.21 -16.37 10.36
N PHE A 206 -0.37 -15.73 9.58
CA PHE A 206 -0.61 -15.54 8.14
C PHE A 206 -0.63 -16.85 7.37
N GLY A 207 0.31 -17.76 7.64
CA GLY A 207 0.40 -19.06 6.97
C GLY A 207 -0.77 -20.00 7.26
N ARG A 208 -1.60 -19.70 8.28
CA ARG A 208 -2.84 -20.43 8.57
C ARG A 208 -4.07 -19.89 7.81
N LEU A 209 -3.93 -18.77 7.10
CA LEU A 209 -5.01 -18.24 6.27
C LEU A 209 -5.20 -19.12 5.03
N ARG A 210 -6.45 -19.44 4.70
CA ARG A 210 -6.78 -20.31 3.54
C ARG A 210 -6.33 -19.76 2.18
N SER A 211 -6.16 -18.45 2.08
CA SER A 211 -5.72 -17.76 0.86
C SER A 211 -4.20 -17.53 0.79
N VAL A 212 -3.46 -18.04 1.78
CA VAL A 212 -2.01 -17.83 1.91
C VAL A 212 -1.29 -19.18 1.88
N GLU A 213 -0.37 -19.36 0.96
CA GLU A 213 0.62 -20.43 0.99
C GLU A 213 1.98 -19.84 1.38
N LEU A 214 2.47 -20.19 2.56
CA LEU A 214 3.77 -19.78 3.06
C LEU A 214 4.75 -20.95 2.97
N GLN A 215 5.85 -20.76 2.23
CA GLN A 215 6.90 -21.74 2.06
C GLN A 215 8.25 -21.14 2.47
N VAL A 216 9.12 -21.97 3.02
CA VAL A 216 10.51 -21.62 3.34
C VAL A 216 11.43 -22.32 2.38
N LEU A 217 12.36 -21.58 1.76
CA LEU A 217 13.46 -22.14 0.98
C LEU A 217 14.64 -22.44 1.93
N PRO A 218 14.96 -23.72 2.20
CA PRO A 218 16.02 -24.08 3.14
C PRO A 218 17.41 -23.63 2.66
N MET A 219 18.26 -23.26 3.62
CA MET A 219 19.66 -22.85 3.36
C MET A 219 20.56 -23.99 2.90
N ASP A 220 20.19 -25.23 3.12
CA ASP A 220 20.95 -26.41 2.75
C ASP A 220 20.79 -26.85 1.28
N ARG A 221 19.92 -26.15 0.52
CA ARG A 221 19.75 -26.43 -0.90
C ARG A 221 21.01 -26.09 -1.69
N LYS A 222 21.65 -27.10 -2.28
CA LYS A 222 22.92 -26.95 -3.01
C LYS A 222 22.77 -26.21 -4.33
N GLU A 223 21.60 -26.39 -4.99
CA GLU A 223 21.31 -25.80 -6.30
C GLU A 223 19.88 -25.25 -6.29
N HIS A 224 19.75 -23.95 -6.48
CA HIS A 224 18.47 -23.28 -6.58
C HIS A 224 18.55 -21.98 -7.39
N PRO A 225 17.52 -21.59 -8.14
CA PRO A 225 17.56 -20.43 -9.04
C PRO A 225 17.29 -19.10 -8.32
N SER A 226 17.37 -19.03 -7.00
CA SER A 226 17.04 -17.84 -6.21
C SER A 226 18.13 -16.75 -6.24
N LEU A 227 19.34 -17.06 -6.68
CA LEU A 227 20.51 -16.15 -6.72
C LEU A 227 20.29 -14.88 -7.56
N GLY A 228 19.29 -14.86 -8.45
CA GLY A 228 18.95 -13.66 -9.22
C GLY A 228 18.20 -12.59 -8.43
N GLY A 229 18.02 -12.73 -7.10
CA GLY A 229 17.39 -11.76 -6.21
C GLY A 229 15.89 -11.91 -6.05
N PRO A 230 15.28 -11.17 -5.10
CA PRO A 230 13.86 -11.21 -4.80
C PRO A 230 13.02 -10.57 -5.91
N PHE A 231 11.76 -10.96 -5.98
CA PHE A 231 10.77 -10.40 -6.91
C PHE A 231 9.34 -10.73 -6.46
N ILE A 232 8.38 -9.90 -6.91
CA ILE A 232 6.97 -10.10 -6.63
C ILE A 232 6.21 -10.10 -7.95
N MET A 233 5.20 -10.97 -8.08
CA MET A 233 4.40 -11.11 -9.29
C MET A 233 2.91 -10.97 -8.95
N PRO A 234 2.36 -9.75 -8.95
CA PRO A 234 0.92 -9.55 -8.85
C PRO A 234 0.22 -9.83 -10.20
N THR A 235 -0.96 -10.44 -10.12
CA THR A 235 -1.92 -10.56 -11.22
C THR A 235 -3.13 -9.68 -10.89
N PRO A 236 -3.22 -8.44 -11.42
CA PRO A 236 -4.37 -7.59 -11.19
C PRO A 236 -5.62 -8.15 -11.90
N LYS A 237 -6.80 -7.83 -11.38
CA LYS A 237 -8.06 -8.32 -11.96
C LYS A 237 -8.21 -7.89 -13.43
N GLY A 238 -8.40 -8.87 -14.33
CA GLY A 238 -8.60 -8.62 -15.76
C GLY A 238 -7.36 -8.13 -16.52
N LYS A 239 -6.18 -8.14 -15.89
CA LYS A 239 -4.91 -7.73 -16.50
C LYS A 239 -3.90 -8.90 -16.48
N PRO A 240 -2.89 -8.88 -17.36
CA PRO A 240 -1.84 -9.88 -17.33
C PRO A 240 -1.00 -9.75 -16.05
N GLN A 241 -0.43 -10.86 -15.60
CA GLN A 241 0.54 -10.88 -14.51
C GLN A 241 1.75 -10.03 -14.88
N VAL A 242 2.26 -9.26 -13.93
CA VAL A 242 3.47 -8.45 -14.06
C VAL A 242 4.50 -8.87 -13.01
N ALA A 243 5.75 -8.51 -13.19
CA ALA A 243 6.77 -8.72 -12.19
C ALA A 243 7.31 -7.39 -11.70
N TYR A 244 7.41 -7.26 -10.39
CA TYR A 244 7.96 -6.13 -9.67
C TYR A 244 9.31 -6.51 -9.08
N LEU A 245 10.31 -5.70 -9.40
CA LEU A 245 11.67 -5.81 -8.88
C LEU A 245 12.01 -4.51 -8.18
N GLU A 246 12.45 -4.60 -6.93
CA GLU A 246 12.92 -3.44 -6.16
C GLU A 246 14.44 -3.50 -6.02
N VAL A 247 15.13 -2.47 -6.49
CA VAL A 247 16.58 -2.29 -6.33
C VAL A 247 16.83 -0.87 -5.84
N GLN A 248 17.27 -0.72 -4.59
CA GLN A 248 17.75 0.54 -3.99
C GLN A 248 17.12 1.82 -4.57
N HIS A 249 15.87 2.12 -4.21
CA HIS A 249 15.09 3.29 -4.66
C HIS A 249 14.62 3.28 -6.12
N ILE A 250 14.87 2.19 -6.85
CA ILE A 250 14.39 2.01 -8.22
C ILE A 250 13.51 0.77 -8.24
N SER A 251 12.33 0.88 -8.83
CA SER A 251 11.50 -0.29 -9.14
C SER A 251 11.32 -0.44 -10.64
N ARG A 252 11.11 -1.65 -11.09
CA ARG A 252 10.76 -1.94 -12.48
C ARG A 252 9.63 -2.95 -12.55
N LEU A 253 8.69 -2.67 -13.45
CA LEU A 253 7.70 -3.65 -13.90
C LEU A 253 8.22 -4.25 -15.20
N ILE A 254 8.27 -5.58 -15.26
CA ILE A 254 8.77 -6.30 -16.42
C ILE A 254 7.84 -7.44 -16.81
N THR A 255 7.98 -7.96 -18.02
CA THR A 255 7.23 -9.10 -18.52
C THR A 255 7.64 -10.38 -17.81
N VAL A 256 6.67 -11.19 -17.39
CA VAL A 256 6.77 -12.20 -16.33
C VAL A 256 7.37 -13.55 -16.75
N ARG A 257 7.35 -13.90 -18.04
CA ARG A 257 7.56 -15.30 -18.49
C ARG A 257 8.77 -16.02 -17.86
N ILE A 258 9.92 -15.34 -17.76
CA ILE A 258 11.14 -15.93 -17.20
C ILE A 258 11.03 -16.06 -15.69
N LEU A 259 10.47 -15.05 -15.00
CA LEU A 259 10.34 -15.04 -13.55
C LEU A 259 9.29 -16.03 -13.05
N ALA A 260 8.20 -16.25 -13.79
CA ALA A 260 7.21 -17.26 -13.44
C ALA A 260 7.81 -18.69 -13.47
N ALA A 261 8.59 -19.01 -14.51
CA ALA A 261 9.31 -20.29 -14.56
C ALA A 261 10.33 -20.42 -13.39
N ARG A 262 11.08 -19.34 -13.12
CA ARG A 262 12.03 -19.29 -12.02
C ARG A 262 11.33 -19.47 -10.66
N TYR A 263 10.18 -18.84 -10.45
CA TYR A 263 9.38 -18.99 -9.23
C TYR A 263 8.93 -20.43 -9.02
N GLY A 264 8.45 -21.09 -10.07
CA GLY A 264 8.11 -22.51 -10.02
C GLY A 264 9.28 -23.40 -9.59
N CYS A 265 10.47 -23.14 -10.12
CA CYS A 265 11.69 -23.86 -9.71
C CYS A 265 12.09 -23.55 -8.24
N ILE A 266 11.96 -22.32 -7.77
CA ILE A 266 12.22 -21.95 -6.36
C ILE A 266 11.24 -22.70 -5.44
N ARG A 267 9.94 -22.68 -5.75
CA ARG A 267 8.91 -23.39 -4.97
C ARG A 267 9.13 -24.90 -4.93
N ALA A 268 9.62 -25.48 -6.01
CA ALA A 268 9.93 -26.93 -6.06
C ALA A 268 11.09 -27.33 -5.13
N GLN A 269 11.95 -26.37 -4.74
CA GLN A 269 13.05 -26.56 -3.79
C GLN A 269 12.67 -26.16 -2.36
N ALA A 270 11.57 -25.43 -2.17
CA ALA A 270 11.06 -25.00 -0.87
C ALA A 270 10.42 -26.16 -0.10
N LEU A 271 10.33 -26.02 1.22
CA LEU A 271 9.52 -26.89 2.06
C LEU A 271 8.05 -26.73 1.67
N THR A 272 7.24 -27.76 1.94
CA THR A 272 5.77 -27.64 1.87
C THR A 272 5.28 -26.57 2.86
N PRO A 273 4.06 -26.03 2.70
CA PRO A 273 3.52 -25.09 3.65
C PRO A 273 3.50 -25.63 5.08
N GLU A 274 3.14 -26.89 5.30
CA GLU A 274 3.11 -27.53 6.61
C GLU A 274 4.50 -27.66 7.24
N GLU A 275 5.49 -28.14 6.48
CA GLU A 275 6.89 -28.22 6.93
C GLU A 275 7.45 -26.85 7.23
N SER A 276 7.08 -25.82 6.46
CA SER A 276 7.52 -24.44 6.65
C SER A 276 6.99 -23.87 7.97
N LEU A 277 5.72 -24.08 8.27
CA LEU A 277 5.14 -23.64 9.54
C LEU A 277 5.75 -24.41 10.72
N THR A 278 6.03 -25.70 10.55
CA THR A 278 6.72 -26.51 11.56
C THR A 278 8.14 -25.98 11.82
N LEU A 279 8.89 -25.59 10.78
CA LEU A 279 10.21 -25.00 10.94
C LEU A 279 10.14 -23.66 11.70
N ILE A 280 9.19 -22.79 11.35
CA ILE A 280 9.01 -21.49 12.02
C ILE A 280 8.63 -21.69 13.50
N ASP A 281 7.74 -22.64 13.79
CA ASP A 281 7.32 -22.96 15.15
C ASP A 281 8.50 -23.50 16.00
N LYS A 282 9.35 -24.34 15.40
CA LYS A 282 10.58 -24.80 16.04
C LYS A 282 11.52 -23.64 16.37
N MET A 283 11.71 -22.68 15.46
CA MET A 283 12.53 -21.49 15.72
C MET A 283 11.99 -20.65 16.89
N LEU A 284 10.69 -20.67 17.14
CA LEU A 284 10.08 -20.05 18.33
C LEU A 284 10.31 -20.87 19.60
N GLY A 285 10.35 -22.18 19.50
CA GLY A 285 10.59 -23.07 20.65
C GLY A 285 12.05 -23.11 21.12
N ASP A 286 12.97 -22.70 20.29
CA ASP A 286 14.43 -22.62 20.60
C ASP A 286 14.80 -21.32 21.36
N ARG A 287 13.82 -20.69 22.06
CA ARG A 287 14.00 -19.45 22.88
C ARG A 287 14.96 -19.65 24.05
#